data_4d776a0861719aecac45ad004857623a
#
_entry.id   4d776a0861719aecac45ad004857623a
#
_cell.length_a   1.000
_cell.length_b   1.000
_cell.length_c   1.000
_cell.angle_alpha   90.00
_cell.angle_beta   90.00
_cell.angle_gamma   90.00
#
_symmetry.space_group_name_H-M   'P 1'
#
loop_
_entity.id
_entity.type
_entity.pdbx_description
1 polymer ?
#
loop_
_entity_poly.entity_id
_entity_poly.type
_entity_poly.pdbx_seq_one_letter_code
_entity_poly.pdbx_strand_id
1 'polypeptide(L)'
;MKKLISRRKFLAAMGTMVAAGALTACGGSSSGTASSAAESWGDVKLTMWGAEEDQTMLREMADAFIEQNADKGNVTIEIGVQSESSAKDTVLADPESAADVFAFADDQLNELVNAGALQEVLLNPDDVKSRNLPGSVGAATMNDKLYAYPMTADNGYFLYYDASILSAEDVQSVDTMLEKAAAAGKKFMMSVNDAWYIYSFYAGAGLVATLADDGINTVCNWNEAPGADVTQAILDIAANPGFKSGADADIVSAIKEGSCCAAISGTWNASTAEEAWGEGYAATKLPTYTLNGEQVQMGSFSGYKLVGVNPHSANVGVAMMLADFITNEDNQNKRFNDRKLGPSNINANASEAVQSAPAIAALAEQSSYATLQRVGANYWSSAASLGEILASGDTQGKTTQQLVDDAVAGITAPVAQ
;
A
#
# COMPACT_ATOMS: atom_id res chain seq x y z
N MET A 1 19.84 -7.74 20.97
CA MET A 1 18.37 -7.71 20.86
C MET A 1 17.82 -6.80 21.94
N LYS A 2 17.49 -5.55 21.59
CA LYS A 2 16.69 -4.68 22.48
C LYS A 2 15.28 -5.28 22.51
N LYS A 3 14.75 -5.59 23.69
CA LYS A 3 13.41 -6.19 23.85
C LYS A 3 12.37 -5.13 23.54
N LEU A 4 11.38 -5.45 22.71
CA LEU A 4 10.17 -4.69 22.52
C LEU A 4 9.60 -4.22 23.87
N ILE A 5 9.17 -2.96 23.94
CA ILE A 5 8.60 -2.40 25.17
C ILE A 5 7.28 -3.12 25.45
N SER A 6 7.15 -3.78 26.59
CA SER A 6 5.91 -4.43 27.00
C SER A 6 4.93 -3.40 27.59
N ARG A 7 3.60 -3.69 27.51
CA ARG A 7 2.53 -2.84 28.05
C ARG A 7 2.81 -2.31 29.48
N ARG A 8 3.37 -3.17 30.37
CA ARG A 8 3.75 -2.76 31.73
C ARG A 8 4.92 -1.77 31.77
N LYS A 9 5.92 -1.95 30.89
CA LYS A 9 7.06 -1.04 30.79
C LYS A 9 6.71 0.27 30.10
N PHE A 10 5.79 0.23 29.12
CA PHE A 10 5.27 1.40 28.45
C PHE A 10 4.48 2.31 29.43
N LEU A 11 3.53 1.75 30.17
CA LEU A 11 2.78 2.50 31.19
C LEU A 11 3.67 3.00 32.34
N ALA A 12 4.74 2.28 32.68
CA ALA A 12 5.71 2.72 33.67
C ALA A 12 6.67 3.81 33.12
N ALA A 13 6.97 3.80 31.82
CA ALA A 13 7.82 4.82 31.18
C ALA A 13 7.08 6.16 31.00
N MET A 14 5.77 6.13 30.80
CA MET A 14 4.94 7.36 30.82
C MET A 14 4.82 7.97 32.21
N GLY A 15 5.03 7.16 33.27
CA GLY A 15 5.01 7.62 34.68
C GLY A 15 6.38 7.97 35.28
N THR A 16 7.50 7.87 34.54
CA THR A 16 8.85 8.05 35.12
C THR A 16 9.71 9.15 34.49
N MET A 17 9.17 9.98 33.61
CA MET A 17 9.93 11.07 32.97
C MET A 17 10.12 12.34 33.79
N VAL A 18 9.75 12.36 35.06
CA VAL A 18 10.09 13.49 35.97
C VAL A 18 10.49 13.00 37.34
N ALA A 19 11.73 12.62 37.53
CA ALA A 19 12.35 12.57 38.84
C ALA A 19 13.86 12.79 38.77
N ALA A 20 14.28 13.98 38.40
CA ALA A 20 15.63 14.47 38.66
C ALA A 20 15.54 15.95 39.07
N GLY A 21 15.30 16.20 40.33
CA GLY A 21 15.44 17.55 40.87
C GLY A 21 14.59 17.80 42.10
N ALA A 22 15.24 17.69 43.27
CA ALA A 22 14.88 18.27 44.55
C ALA A 22 14.42 17.32 45.67
N LEU A 23 15.38 16.75 46.32
CA LEU A 23 15.26 16.39 47.74
C LEU A 23 15.64 17.62 48.58
N THR A 24 14.64 18.31 49.18
CA THR A 24 14.81 18.99 50.46
C THR A 24 13.46 19.24 51.16
N ALA A 25 13.32 18.54 52.23
CA ALA A 25 12.80 18.94 53.54
C ALA A 25 11.36 19.40 53.79
N CYS A 26 10.74 18.64 54.70
CA CYS A 26 9.89 19.04 55.83
C CYS A 26 8.43 19.49 55.64
N GLY A 27 7.51 18.59 56.07
CA GLY A 27 6.51 18.90 57.10
C GLY A 27 5.37 19.85 56.73
N GLY A 28 4.17 19.27 56.58
CA GLY A 28 2.93 20.08 56.61
C GLY A 28 1.75 19.34 55.96
N SER A 29 0.85 18.80 56.81
CA SER A 29 -0.43 18.27 56.35
C SER A 29 -1.30 19.36 55.78
N SER A 30 -1.60 19.27 54.49
CA SER A 30 -2.74 19.94 53.91
C SER A 30 -3.30 19.04 52.78
N SER A 31 -4.57 18.69 52.91
CA SER A 31 -5.38 18.05 51.90
C SER A 31 -5.50 18.97 50.68
N GLY A 32 -4.58 18.84 49.75
CA GLY A 32 -4.63 19.47 48.46
C GLY A 32 -5.09 18.45 47.43
N THR A 33 -6.18 18.75 46.74
CA THR A 33 -6.61 18.09 45.50
C THR A 33 -5.41 17.99 44.59
N ALA A 34 -4.94 16.77 44.33
CA ALA A 34 -3.91 16.51 43.33
C ALA A 34 -4.47 16.90 41.97
N SER A 35 -4.18 18.13 41.54
CA SER A 35 -4.21 18.49 40.12
C SER A 35 -3.18 17.60 39.46
N SER A 36 -3.60 16.65 38.60
CA SER A 36 -2.70 15.93 37.71
C SER A 36 -2.10 16.98 36.79
N ALA A 37 -0.90 17.45 37.11
CA ALA A 37 -0.10 18.19 36.15
C ALA A 37 0.06 17.29 34.94
N ALA A 38 -0.42 17.70 33.77
CA ALA A 38 -0.17 16.99 32.52
C ALA A 38 1.35 16.83 32.39
N GLU A 39 1.83 15.57 32.25
CA GLU A 39 3.26 15.32 32.12
C GLU A 39 3.75 15.98 30.84
N SER A 40 4.71 16.89 30.95
CA SER A 40 5.35 17.54 29.83
C SER A 40 6.26 16.56 29.11
N TRP A 41 6.15 16.49 27.77
CA TRP A 41 7.01 15.66 26.92
C TRP A 41 8.44 16.21 26.77
N GLY A 42 8.67 17.49 27.12
CA GLY A 42 9.92 18.19 26.84
C GLY A 42 10.13 18.44 25.35
N ASP A 43 11.40 18.36 24.90
CA ASP A 43 11.75 18.47 23.48
C ASP A 43 11.69 17.09 22.83
N VAL A 44 10.78 16.92 21.88
CA VAL A 44 10.55 15.67 21.13
C VAL A 44 10.92 15.90 19.66
N LYS A 45 11.80 15.06 19.13
CA LYS A 45 12.07 14.99 17.69
C LYS A 45 11.58 13.66 17.15
N LEU A 46 10.80 13.72 16.08
CA LEU A 46 10.32 12.57 15.35
C LEU A 46 10.67 12.70 13.86
N THR A 47 10.90 11.56 13.25
CA THR A 47 10.98 11.40 11.79
C THR A 47 9.79 10.60 11.29
N MET A 48 9.23 10.99 10.15
CA MET A 48 8.10 10.31 9.52
C MET A 48 8.40 10.09 8.05
N TRP A 49 8.10 8.89 7.52
CA TRP A 49 8.20 8.59 6.10
C TRP A 49 6.84 8.37 5.46
N GLY A 50 6.69 8.89 4.25
CA GLY A 50 5.57 8.66 3.36
C GLY A 50 5.93 8.89 1.90
N ALA A 51 5.03 8.53 0.98
CA ALA A 51 5.24 8.68 -0.46
C ALA A 51 5.50 10.15 -0.85
N GLU A 52 6.18 10.35 -1.98
CA GLU A 52 6.54 11.70 -2.46
C GLU A 52 5.30 12.56 -2.72
N GLU A 53 4.28 11.97 -3.31
CA GLU A 53 3.01 12.63 -3.62
C GLU A 53 2.18 12.98 -2.37
N ASP A 54 2.48 12.41 -1.22
CA ASP A 54 1.79 12.67 0.05
C ASP A 54 2.48 13.75 0.91
N GLN A 55 3.67 14.23 0.53
CA GLN A 55 4.50 15.10 1.38
C GLN A 55 3.79 16.37 1.86
N THR A 56 3.04 17.05 0.98
CA THR A 56 2.30 18.27 1.35
C THR A 56 1.21 17.97 2.38
N MET A 57 0.41 16.94 2.14
CA MET A 57 -0.65 16.51 3.05
C MET A 57 -0.09 16.04 4.39
N LEU A 58 1.00 15.27 4.39
CA LEU A 58 1.66 14.80 5.61
C LEU A 58 2.24 15.97 6.42
N ARG A 59 2.76 17.02 5.75
CA ARG A 59 3.22 18.24 6.44
C ARG A 59 2.09 18.93 7.17
N GLU A 60 0.93 19.10 6.53
CA GLU A 60 -0.26 19.69 7.15
C GLU A 60 -0.76 18.86 8.34
N MET A 61 -0.79 17.53 8.23
CA MET A 61 -1.14 16.65 9.35
C MET A 61 -0.14 16.76 10.50
N ALA A 62 1.16 16.81 10.21
CA ALA A 62 2.20 16.96 11.23
C ALA A 62 2.11 18.30 11.94
N ASP A 63 1.86 19.40 11.21
CA ASP A 63 1.68 20.74 11.80
C ASP A 63 0.45 20.78 12.70
N ALA A 64 -0.67 20.17 12.28
CA ALA A 64 -1.87 20.05 13.11
C ALA A 64 -1.62 19.21 14.38
N PHE A 65 -0.84 18.12 14.29
CA PHE A 65 -0.44 17.33 15.45
C PHE A 65 0.40 18.16 16.44
N ILE A 66 1.37 18.92 15.92
CA ILE A 66 2.22 19.81 16.73
C ILE A 66 1.36 20.86 17.44
N GLU A 67 0.45 21.52 16.71
CA GLU A 67 -0.42 22.54 17.28
C GLU A 67 -1.34 21.98 18.38
N GLN A 68 -1.96 20.82 18.12
CA GLN A 68 -2.86 20.16 19.07
C GLN A 68 -2.15 19.75 20.38
N ASN A 69 -0.85 19.55 20.36
CA ASN A 69 -0.06 19.08 21.50
C ASN A 69 0.95 20.12 22.01
N ALA A 70 0.80 21.38 21.62
CA ALA A 70 1.74 22.46 21.99
C ALA A 70 1.82 22.71 23.51
N ASP A 71 0.78 22.37 24.26
CA ASP A 71 0.74 22.43 25.72
C ASP A 71 1.49 21.28 26.41
N LYS A 72 1.81 20.19 25.69
CA LYS A 72 2.48 19.01 26.23
C LYS A 72 3.99 19.04 26.06
N GLY A 73 4.51 19.73 25.06
CA GLY A 73 5.94 19.82 24.80
C GLY A 73 6.28 20.46 23.47
N ASN A 74 7.58 20.63 23.21
CA ASN A 74 8.08 21.15 21.96
C ASN A 74 8.34 19.98 20.99
N VAL A 75 7.40 19.73 20.06
CA VAL A 75 7.49 18.61 19.10
C VAL A 75 8.00 19.13 17.75
N THR A 76 8.99 18.46 17.19
CA THR A 76 9.49 18.68 15.83
C THR A 76 9.32 17.39 15.04
N ILE A 77 8.77 17.47 13.81
CA ILE A 77 8.57 16.33 12.93
C ILE A 77 9.25 16.61 11.59
N GLU A 78 10.26 15.79 11.26
CA GLU A 78 10.91 15.79 9.96
C GLU A 78 10.23 14.72 9.07
N ILE A 79 9.90 15.08 7.81
CA ILE A 79 9.23 14.18 6.89
C ILE A 79 10.19 13.83 5.76
N GLY A 80 10.42 12.53 5.57
CA GLY A 80 11.23 11.97 4.49
C GLY A 80 10.38 11.26 3.44
N VAL A 81 10.89 11.21 2.22
CA VAL A 81 10.27 10.48 1.11
C VAL A 81 10.65 9.01 1.18
N GLN A 82 9.65 8.14 1.29
CA GLN A 82 9.78 6.69 1.21
C GLN A 82 8.45 6.10 0.73
N SER A 83 8.47 5.35 -0.38
CA SER A 83 7.26 4.68 -0.86
C SER A 83 6.86 3.52 0.06
N GLU A 84 5.57 3.26 0.17
CA GLU A 84 5.05 2.17 0.99
C GLU A 84 5.50 0.80 0.49
N SER A 85 5.70 0.65 -0.83
CA SER A 85 6.13 -0.62 -1.42
C SER A 85 7.56 -1.03 -1.06
N SER A 86 8.45 -0.04 -0.80
CA SER A 86 9.86 -0.28 -0.47
C SER A 86 10.24 0.04 0.98
N ALA A 87 9.27 0.42 1.81
CA ALA A 87 9.52 0.82 3.19
C ALA A 87 10.18 -0.29 4.01
N LYS A 88 9.72 -1.54 3.87
CA LYS A 88 10.30 -2.70 4.55
C LYS A 88 11.81 -2.84 4.29
N ASP A 89 12.22 -2.80 3.04
CA ASP A 89 13.61 -3.03 2.68
C ASP A 89 14.51 -1.93 3.24
N THR A 90 14.03 -0.68 3.22
CA THR A 90 14.74 0.45 3.83
C THR A 90 14.84 0.32 5.36
N VAL A 91 13.74 -0.04 6.01
CA VAL A 91 13.71 -0.26 7.48
C VAL A 91 14.62 -1.41 7.88
N LEU A 92 14.59 -2.54 7.15
CA LEU A 92 15.38 -3.72 7.50
C LEU A 92 16.89 -3.54 7.21
N ALA A 93 17.24 -2.65 6.26
CA ALA A 93 18.64 -2.33 5.99
C ALA A 93 19.30 -1.62 7.17
N ASP A 94 18.61 -0.72 7.87
CA ASP A 94 19.11 -0.03 9.06
C ASP A 94 17.95 0.37 10.00
N PRO A 95 17.45 -0.56 10.85
CA PRO A 95 16.31 -0.30 11.72
C PRO A 95 16.55 0.79 12.78
N GLU A 96 17.82 1.03 13.17
CA GLU A 96 18.14 2.05 14.17
C GLU A 96 18.09 3.48 13.61
N SER A 97 18.31 3.64 12.29
CA SER A 97 18.29 4.92 11.57
C SER A 97 16.95 5.14 10.80
N ALA A 98 16.09 4.13 10.72
CA ALA A 98 14.81 4.25 10.06
C ALA A 98 13.87 5.23 10.80
N ALA A 99 12.90 5.81 10.07
CA ALA A 99 11.96 6.76 10.65
C ALA A 99 11.20 6.19 11.85
N ASP A 100 10.83 7.09 12.78
CA ASP A 100 10.04 6.75 13.97
C ASP A 100 8.64 6.26 13.59
N VAL A 101 8.06 6.86 12.53
CA VAL A 101 6.73 6.52 11.97
C VAL A 101 6.88 6.37 10.47
N PHE A 102 6.34 5.28 9.90
CA PHE A 102 6.44 5.04 8.45
C PHE A 102 5.23 4.29 7.90
N ALA A 103 4.84 4.65 6.67
CA ALA A 103 3.80 3.96 5.91
C ALA A 103 4.40 2.77 5.15
N PHE A 104 3.62 1.66 5.03
CA PHE A 104 4.03 0.46 4.30
C PHE A 104 2.83 -0.34 3.81
N ALA A 105 3.03 -1.18 2.78
CA ALA A 105 2.01 -2.11 2.28
C ALA A 105 1.89 -3.33 3.20
N ASP A 106 0.69 -3.81 3.39
CA ASP A 106 0.35 -4.81 4.42
C ASP A 106 0.99 -6.20 4.25
N ASP A 107 1.43 -6.56 3.05
CA ASP A 107 2.20 -7.78 2.80
C ASP A 107 3.57 -7.79 3.51
N GLN A 108 4.09 -6.62 3.83
CA GLN A 108 5.36 -6.43 4.53
C GLN A 108 5.29 -6.66 6.04
N LEU A 109 4.07 -6.72 6.61
CA LEU A 109 3.86 -6.79 8.06
C LEU A 109 4.62 -7.95 8.71
N ASN A 110 4.49 -9.15 8.15
CA ASN A 110 5.05 -10.37 8.74
C ASN A 110 6.58 -10.30 8.86
N GLU A 111 7.26 -9.84 7.80
CA GLU A 111 8.71 -9.71 7.80
C GLU A 111 9.17 -8.64 8.79
N LEU A 112 8.52 -7.48 8.80
CA LEU A 112 8.83 -6.39 9.75
C LEU A 112 8.63 -6.82 11.21
N VAL A 113 7.54 -7.54 11.52
CA VAL A 113 7.28 -8.05 12.88
C VAL A 113 8.30 -9.11 13.27
N ASN A 114 8.61 -10.07 12.38
CA ASN A 114 9.56 -11.13 12.66
C ASN A 114 10.99 -10.58 12.87
N ALA A 115 11.36 -9.52 12.14
CA ALA A 115 12.62 -8.82 12.34
C ALA A 115 12.65 -7.94 13.61
N GLY A 116 11.52 -7.77 14.29
CA GLY A 116 11.41 -6.89 15.46
C GLY A 116 11.48 -5.40 15.09
N ALA A 117 11.11 -5.04 13.87
CA ALA A 117 11.16 -3.68 13.32
C ALA A 117 9.85 -2.90 13.48
N LEU A 118 8.79 -3.52 14.05
CA LEU A 118 7.53 -2.88 14.38
C LEU A 118 7.24 -2.95 15.87
N GLN A 119 6.83 -1.82 16.44
CA GLN A 119 6.32 -1.71 17.79
C GLN A 119 4.86 -2.21 17.83
N GLU A 120 4.51 -3.08 18.79
CA GLU A 120 3.12 -3.42 19.07
C GLU A 120 2.33 -2.16 19.43
N VAL A 121 1.13 -1.98 18.88
CA VAL A 121 0.22 -0.89 19.22
C VAL A 121 -0.29 -1.08 20.65
N LEU A 122 0.22 -0.29 21.57
CA LEU A 122 -0.12 -0.36 22.99
C LEU A 122 -1.08 0.77 23.43
N LEU A 123 -1.19 1.82 22.63
CA LEU A 123 -2.07 2.96 22.88
C LEU A 123 -3.44 2.69 22.24
N ASN A 124 -4.44 2.47 23.07
CA ASN A 124 -5.84 2.28 22.69
C ASN A 124 -6.07 1.27 21.51
N PRO A 125 -5.47 0.05 21.54
CA PRO A 125 -5.56 -0.87 20.41
C PRO A 125 -7.00 -1.29 20.09
N ASP A 126 -7.88 -1.38 21.09
CA ASP A 126 -9.28 -1.75 20.89
C ASP A 126 -10.08 -0.66 20.18
N ASP A 127 -9.76 0.62 20.43
CA ASP A 127 -10.34 1.75 19.71
C ASP A 127 -9.87 1.74 18.23
N VAL A 128 -8.56 1.57 17.99
CA VAL A 128 -8.01 1.44 16.63
C VAL A 128 -8.69 0.31 15.87
N LYS A 129 -8.91 -0.85 16.50
CA LYS A 129 -9.61 -1.98 15.88
C LYS A 129 -11.07 -1.66 15.57
N SER A 130 -11.78 -1.02 16.50
CA SER A 130 -13.23 -0.80 16.39
C SER A 130 -13.62 0.23 15.33
N ARG A 131 -12.75 1.21 15.05
CA ARG A 131 -13.02 2.29 14.10
C ARG A 131 -12.59 1.98 12.67
N ASN A 132 -11.90 0.85 12.41
CA ASN A 132 -11.40 0.49 11.09
C ASN A 132 -12.05 -0.78 10.54
N LEU A 133 -12.05 -0.92 9.21
CA LEU A 133 -12.59 -2.07 8.50
C LEU A 133 -11.94 -3.37 8.97
N PRO A 134 -12.71 -4.46 9.19
CA PRO A 134 -12.17 -5.72 9.71
C PRO A 134 -10.99 -6.29 8.90
N GLY A 135 -11.04 -6.14 7.56
CA GLY A 135 -9.97 -6.59 6.68
C GLY A 135 -8.64 -5.87 6.93
N SER A 136 -8.68 -4.53 7.07
CA SER A 136 -7.49 -3.74 7.35
C SER A 136 -6.94 -3.96 8.77
N VAL A 137 -7.83 -4.20 9.73
CA VAL A 137 -7.43 -4.62 11.09
C VAL A 137 -6.75 -5.99 11.07
N GLY A 138 -7.31 -6.95 10.32
CA GLY A 138 -6.69 -8.26 10.11
C GLY A 138 -5.30 -8.15 9.47
N ALA A 139 -5.17 -7.28 8.46
CA ALA A 139 -3.90 -7.01 7.78
C ALA A 139 -2.83 -6.38 8.71
N ALA A 140 -3.24 -5.61 9.72
CA ALA A 140 -2.37 -4.97 10.71
C ALA A 140 -2.07 -5.86 11.93
N THR A 141 -2.61 -7.09 11.96
CA THR A 141 -2.57 -7.99 13.13
C THR A 141 -1.74 -9.24 12.83
N MET A 142 -0.86 -9.59 13.73
CA MET A 142 -0.10 -10.85 13.72
C MET A 142 -0.11 -11.47 15.13
N ASN A 143 -0.42 -12.78 15.24
CA ASN A 143 -0.49 -13.50 16.51
C ASN A 143 -1.39 -12.78 17.55
N ASP A 144 -2.59 -12.35 17.15
CA ASP A 144 -3.61 -11.62 17.93
C ASP A 144 -3.18 -10.24 18.44
N LYS A 145 -2.02 -9.73 18.02
CA LYS A 145 -1.48 -8.42 18.39
C LYS A 145 -1.51 -7.47 17.21
N LEU A 146 -1.95 -6.25 17.48
CA LEU A 146 -1.94 -5.17 16.50
C LEU A 146 -0.53 -4.54 16.44
N TYR A 147 0.08 -4.48 15.26
CA TYR A 147 1.44 -3.93 15.05
C TYR A 147 1.47 -2.68 14.18
N ALA A 148 0.35 -2.29 13.61
CA ALA A 148 0.27 -1.10 12.79
C ALA A 148 -1.12 -0.46 12.89
N TYR A 149 -1.21 0.79 12.45
CA TYR A 149 -2.45 1.56 12.36
C TYR A 149 -2.97 1.47 10.92
N PRO A 150 -4.22 0.97 10.69
CA PRO A 150 -4.81 0.95 9.37
C PRO A 150 -4.95 2.37 8.78
N MET A 151 -4.44 2.59 7.57
CA MET A 151 -4.40 3.90 6.92
C MET A 151 -5.38 3.96 5.75
N THR A 152 -5.25 3.03 4.79
CA THR A 152 -6.15 2.93 3.65
C THR A 152 -6.61 1.49 3.41
N ALA A 153 -7.73 1.33 2.69
CA ALA A 153 -8.31 0.04 2.32
C ALA A 153 -8.47 -0.07 0.78
N ASP A 154 -7.53 0.50 0.04
CA ASP A 154 -7.61 0.66 -1.40
C ASP A 154 -6.33 0.24 -2.14
N ASN A 155 -5.48 -0.56 -1.50
CA ASN A 155 -4.26 -1.06 -2.13
C ASN A 155 -4.59 -2.18 -3.13
N GLY A 156 -5.14 -1.78 -4.26
CA GLY A 156 -5.52 -2.60 -5.40
C GLY A 156 -5.42 -1.81 -6.69
N TYR A 157 -5.67 -2.45 -7.82
CA TYR A 157 -5.63 -1.81 -9.12
C TYR A 157 -6.85 -2.16 -9.97
N PHE A 158 -7.17 -1.24 -10.87
CA PHE A 158 -8.34 -1.27 -11.74
C PHE A 158 -8.04 -0.45 -13.00
N LEU A 159 -9.03 -0.27 -13.88
CA LEU A 159 -8.87 0.44 -15.15
C LEU A 159 -9.37 1.88 -15.04
N TYR A 160 -8.52 2.86 -15.37
CA TYR A 160 -8.89 4.23 -15.73
C TYR A 160 -9.03 4.36 -17.24
N TYR A 161 -9.96 5.20 -17.71
CA TYR A 161 -10.06 5.50 -19.13
C TYR A 161 -10.69 6.87 -19.40
N ASP A 162 -10.37 7.42 -20.55
CA ASP A 162 -10.95 8.65 -21.08
C ASP A 162 -12.23 8.30 -21.88
N ALA A 163 -13.40 8.55 -21.27
CA ALA A 163 -14.70 8.27 -21.85
C ALA A 163 -15.02 9.13 -23.10
N SER A 164 -14.23 10.17 -23.39
CA SER A 164 -14.33 10.91 -24.65
C SER A 164 -13.73 10.14 -25.84
N ILE A 165 -12.95 9.09 -25.58
CA ILE A 165 -12.25 8.28 -26.57
C ILE A 165 -12.75 6.84 -26.58
N LEU A 166 -12.99 6.27 -25.39
CA LEU A 166 -13.38 4.87 -25.17
C LEU A 166 -14.74 4.84 -24.48
N SER A 167 -15.70 4.10 -25.03
CA SER A 167 -16.97 3.86 -24.34
C SER A 167 -16.82 2.84 -23.20
N ALA A 168 -17.81 2.77 -22.33
CA ALA A 168 -17.87 1.75 -21.28
C ALA A 168 -17.93 0.32 -21.83
N GLU A 169 -18.38 0.11 -23.07
CA GLU A 169 -18.37 -1.17 -23.78
C GLU A 169 -16.97 -1.49 -24.31
N ASP A 170 -16.27 -0.50 -24.89
CA ASP A 170 -14.93 -0.66 -25.45
C ASP A 170 -13.91 -1.16 -24.39
N VAL A 171 -14.08 -0.73 -23.13
CA VAL A 171 -13.15 -1.04 -22.04
C VAL A 171 -13.42 -2.38 -21.34
N GLN A 172 -14.39 -3.15 -21.79
CA GLN A 172 -14.66 -4.48 -21.23
C GLN A 172 -13.62 -5.52 -21.70
N SER A 173 -12.92 -5.28 -22.79
CA SER A 173 -11.93 -6.18 -23.37
C SER A 173 -10.64 -5.44 -23.72
N VAL A 174 -9.49 -6.06 -23.36
CA VAL A 174 -8.17 -5.59 -23.78
C VAL A 174 -8.08 -5.49 -25.30
N ASP A 175 -8.61 -6.46 -26.04
CA ASP A 175 -8.53 -6.48 -27.51
C ASP A 175 -9.21 -5.25 -28.12
N THR A 176 -10.43 -4.93 -27.66
CA THR A 176 -11.17 -3.77 -28.13
C THR A 176 -10.47 -2.46 -27.76
N MET A 177 -9.95 -2.35 -26.50
CA MET A 177 -9.19 -1.17 -26.09
C MET A 177 -7.95 -0.96 -26.93
N LEU A 178 -7.20 -2.02 -27.25
CA LEU A 178 -6.00 -1.93 -28.08
C LEU A 178 -6.32 -1.42 -29.50
N GLU A 179 -7.37 -1.91 -30.12
CA GLU A 179 -7.84 -1.48 -31.43
C GLU A 179 -8.22 0.01 -31.41
N LYS A 180 -9.06 0.42 -30.45
CA LYS A 180 -9.56 1.78 -30.32
C LYS A 180 -8.46 2.77 -29.95
N ALA A 181 -7.56 2.41 -29.03
CA ALA A 181 -6.42 3.23 -28.66
C ALA A 181 -5.50 3.47 -29.85
N ALA A 182 -5.16 2.41 -30.60
CA ALA A 182 -4.35 2.52 -31.80
C ALA A 182 -5.02 3.40 -32.88
N ALA A 183 -6.33 3.25 -33.10
CA ALA A 183 -7.10 4.06 -34.04
C ALA A 183 -7.13 5.54 -33.65
N ALA A 184 -7.13 5.86 -32.34
CA ALA A 184 -7.05 7.20 -31.80
C ALA A 184 -5.62 7.78 -31.76
N GLY A 185 -4.60 7.00 -32.16
CA GLY A 185 -3.19 7.37 -32.03
C GLY A 185 -2.70 7.48 -30.59
N LYS A 186 -3.36 6.76 -29.67
CA LYS A 186 -3.09 6.74 -28.23
C LYS A 186 -2.71 5.34 -27.77
N LYS A 187 -2.49 5.19 -26.46
CA LYS A 187 -2.10 3.92 -25.85
C LYS A 187 -3.05 3.53 -24.72
N PHE A 188 -3.29 2.22 -24.59
CA PHE A 188 -3.60 1.57 -23.34
C PHE A 188 -2.29 1.22 -22.63
N MET A 189 -2.16 1.54 -21.35
CA MET A 189 -0.93 1.35 -20.59
C MET A 189 -1.12 0.49 -19.34
N MET A 190 -0.09 -0.31 -19.04
CA MET A 190 -0.01 -1.14 -17.84
C MET A 190 1.46 -1.46 -17.55
N SER A 191 1.85 -1.57 -16.29
CA SER A 191 3.21 -1.97 -15.89
C SER A 191 3.38 -3.49 -15.97
N VAL A 192 3.43 -4.07 -17.18
CA VAL A 192 3.63 -5.52 -17.38
C VAL A 192 4.96 -6.01 -16.80
N ASN A 193 5.96 -5.13 -16.72
CA ASN A 193 7.26 -5.39 -16.10
C ASN A 193 7.25 -5.41 -14.56
N ASP A 194 6.09 -5.21 -13.93
CA ASP A 194 5.93 -5.25 -12.48
C ASP A 194 5.18 -6.52 -12.06
N ALA A 195 5.75 -7.24 -11.09
CA ALA A 195 5.22 -8.47 -10.52
C ALA A 195 3.78 -8.33 -9.99
N TRP A 196 3.43 -7.14 -9.49
CA TRP A 196 2.12 -6.88 -8.92
C TRP A 196 1.03 -6.86 -9.99
N TYR A 197 1.31 -6.27 -11.14
CA TYR A 197 0.34 -6.16 -12.23
C TYR A 197 0.29 -7.42 -13.11
N ILE A 198 1.45 -8.08 -13.40
CA ILE A 198 1.47 -9.29 -14.22
C ILE A 198 0.64 -10.43 -13.62
N TYR A 199 0.50 -10.46 -12.29
CA TYR A 199 -0.37 -11.39 -11.56
C TYR A 199 -1.78 -11.47 -12.14
N SER A 200 -2.32 -10.35 -12.63
CA SER A 200 -3.70 -10.23 -13.09
C SER A 200 -4.07 -11.20 -14.21
N PHE A 201 -3.16 -11.49 -15.10
CA PHE A 201 -3.39 -12.41 -16.21
C PHE A 201 -3.42 -13.86 -15.73
N TYR A 202 -2.45 -14.26 -14.91
CA TYR A 202 -2.37 -15.62 -14.38
C TYR A 202 -3.52 -15.92 -13.42
N ALA A 203 -3.84 -15.00 -12.52
CA ALA A 203 -4.97 -15.12 -11.59
C ALA A 203 -6.32 -15.22 -12.32
N GLY A 204 -6.50 -14.45 -13.39
CA GLY A 204 -7.69 -14.53 -14.25
C GLY A 204 -7.85 -15.93 -14.90
N ALA A 205 -6.77 -16.55 -15.27
CA ALA A 205 -6.74 -17.92 -15.82
C ALA A 205 -6.87 -19.02 -14.75
N GLY A 206 -7.07 -18.65 -13.47
CA GLY A 206 -7.20 -19.59 -12.35
C GLY A 206 -5.88 -20.14 -11.83
N LEU A 207 -4.75 -19.55 -12.24
CA LEU A 207 -3.43 -19.91 -11.74
C LEU A 207 -3.12 -19.14 -10.44
N VAL A 208 -2.38 -19.78 -9.54
CA VAL A 208 -2.18 -19.32 -8.17
C VAL A 208 -0.74 -18.91 -7.93
N ALA A 209 -0.55 -17.81 -7.22
CA ALA A 209 0.66 -17.48 -6.47
C ALA A 209 0.22 -16.98 -5.10
N THR A 210 0.55 -17.70 -4.03
CA THR A 210 0.12 -17.38 -2.67
C THR A 210 1.17 -17.82 -1.64
N LEU A 211 1.08 -17.27 -0.43
CA LEU A 211 1.92 -17.66 0.69
C LEU A 211 1.66 -19.12 1.05
N ALA A 212 2.72 -19.88 1.27
CA ALA A 212 2.63 -21.26 1.75
C ALA A 212 2.22 -21.30 3.23
N ASP A 213 1.85 -22.49 3.72
CA ASP A 213 1.44 -22.70 5.13
C ASP A 213 2.54 -22.36 6.14
N ASP A 214 3.80 -22.33 5.72
CA ASP A 214 4.93 -21.93 6.56
C ASP A 214 5.00 -20.41 6.81
N GLY A 215 4.19 -19.61 6.10
CA GLY A 215 4.14 -18.16 6.22
C GLY A 215 5.38 -17.44 5.67
N ILE A 216 6.23 -18.10 4.87
CA ILE A 216 7.51 -17.59 4.37
C ILE A 216 7.65 -17.78 2.86
N ASN A 217 7.42 -18.99 2.39
CA ASN A 217 7.63 -19.37 0.99
C ASN A 217 6.37 -19.12 0.15
N THR A 218 6.51 -19.11 -1.19
CA THR A 218 5.40 -18.98 -2.13
C THR A 218 5.06 -20.34 -2.76
N VAL A 219 3.76 -20.66 -2.81
CA VAL A 219 3.21 -21.68 -3.69
C VAL A 219 2.81 -21.01 -5.00
N CYS A 220 3.27 -21.53 -6.14
CA CYS A 220 2.98 -21.01 -7.46
C CYS A 220 2.84 -22.16 -8.45
N ASN A 221 1.79 -22.11 -9.28
CA ASN A 221 1.54 -23.10 -10.34
C ASN A 221 1.42 -22.46 -11.74
N TRP A 222 2.02 -21.30 -11.94
CA TRP A 222 1.94 -20.58 -13.22
C TRP A 222 2.49 -21.36 -14.40
N ASN A 223 3.35 -22.36 -14.18
CA ASN A 223 3.89 -23.23 -15.22
C ASN A 223 2.99 -24.45 -15.55
N GLU A 224 1.88 -24.62 -14.86
CA GLU A 224 0.85 -25.57 -15.24
C GLU A 224 -0.04 -24.99 -16.35
N ALA A 225 -0.82 -25.84 -17.04
CA ALA A 225 -1.75 -25.36 -18.04
C ALA A 225 -2.86 -24.49 -17.40
N PRO A 226 -3.21 -23.31 -17.98
CA PRO A 226 -2.78 -22.77 -19.26
C PRO A 226 -1.62 -21.74 -19.20
N GLY A 227 -0.70 -21.80 -18.25
CA GLY A 227 0.29 -20.76 -17.98
C GLY A 227 1.17 -20.35 -19.17
N ALA A 228 1.60 -21.30 -20.01
CA ALA A 228 2.33 -20.99 -21.23
C ALA A 228 1.49 -20.18 -22.23
N ASP A 229 0.19 -20.46 -22.32
CA ASP A 229 -0.74 -19.72 -23.18
C ASP A 229 -1.00 -18.30 -22.63
N VAL A 230 -1.11 -18.15 -21.30
CA VAL A 230 -1.18 -16.82 -20.63
C VAL A 230 0.07 -16.00 -20.95
N THR A 231 1.24 -16.62 -20.85
CA THR A 231 2.53 -16.00 -21.19
C THR A 231 2.54 -15.52 -22.65
N GLN A 232 2.02 -16.32 -23.58
CA GLN A 232 1.90 -15.93 -24.98
C GLN A 232 0.92 -14.77 -25.18
N ALA A 233 -0.24 -14.81 -24.52
CA ALA A 233 -1.22 -13.72 -24.59
C ALA A 233 -0.64 -12.38 -24.12
N ILE A 234 0.18 -12.39 -23.07
CA ILE A 234 0.85 -11.15 -22.59
C ILE A 234 1.86 -10.65 -23.62
N LEU A 235 2.65 -11.53 -24.24
CA LEU A 235 3.57 -11.17 -25.34
C LEU A 235 2.83 -10.54 -26.52
N ASP A 236 1.70 -11.11 -26.90
CA ASP A 236 0.87 -10.61 -28.01
C ASP A 236 0.28 -9.22 -27.70
N ILE A 237 -0.17 -9.00 -26.46
CA ILE A 237 -0.62 -7.70 -25.96
C ILE A 237 0.54 -6.69 -25.98
N ALA A 238 1.71 -7.06 -25.45
CA ALA A 238 2.88 -6.19 -25.40
C ALA A 238 3.39 -5.77 -26.78
N ALA A 239 3.26 -6.66 -27.78
CA ALA A 239 3.62 -6.37 -29.16
C ALA A 239 2.60 -5.52 -29.92
N ASN A 240 1.40 -5.29 -29.36
CA ASN A 240 0.33 -4.55 -30.02
C ASN A 240 0.65 -3.06 -30.12
N PRO A 241 0.49 -2.41 -31.30
CA PRO A 241 0.76 -0.97 -31.45
C PRO A 241 -0.15 -0.05 -30.59
N GLY A 242 -1.28 -0.54 -30.10
CA GLY A 242 -2.18 0.17 -29.16
C GLY A 242 -1.74 0.08 -27.71
N PHE A 243 -0.74 -0.77 -27.39
CA PHE A 243 -0.23 -0.97 -26.03
C PHE A 243 1.09 -0.26 -25.77
N LYS A 244 1.35 0.05 -24.51
CA LYS A 244 2.67 0.43 -24.01
C LYS A 244 2.82 -0.01 -22.55
N SER A 245 3.85 -0.81 -22.27
CA SER A 245 4.30 -1.04 -20.90
C SER A 245 5.13 0.15 -20.40
N GLY A 246 5.00 0.49 -19.13
CA GLY A 246 5.79 1.55 -18.50
C GLY A 246 5.64 1.52 -16.99
N ALA A 247 6.61 2.07 -16.28
CA ALA A 247 6.51 2.27 -14.83
C ALA A 247 5.38 3.26 -14.50
N ASP A 248 4.98 3.32 -13.24
CA ASP A 248 3.88 4.21 -12.79
C ASP A 248 4.11 5.68 -13.20
N ALA A 249 5.35 6.18 -13.06
CA ALA A 249 5.71 7.53 -13.49
C ALA A 249 5.55 7.76 -15.01
N ASP A 250 5.79 6.74 -15.84
CA ASP A 250 5.57 6.81 -17.29
C ASP A 250 4.08 6.88 -17.62
N ILE A 251 3.26 6.13 -16.88
CA ILE A 251 1.79 6.14 -17.01
C ILE A 251 1.27 7.54 -16.66
N VAL A 252 1.68 8.10 -15.51
CA VAL A 252 1.32 9.44 -15.05
C VAL A 252 1.70 10.49 -16.10
N SER A 253 2.92 10.43 -16.65
CA SER A 253 3.38 11.34 -17.69
C SER A 253 2.54 11.23 -18.96
N ALA A 254 2.26 9.99 -19.42
CA ALA A 254 1.47 9.74 -20.62
C ALA A 254 0.00 10.20 -20.49
N ILE A 255 -0.59 10.08 -19.29
CA ILE A 255 -1.92 10.63 -18.99
C ILE A 255 -1.90 12.15 -19.12
N LYS A 256 -0.95 12.83 -18.47
CA LYS A 256 -0.80 14.30 -18.50
C LYS A 256 -0.51 14.85 -19.89
N GLU A 257 0.27 14.14 -20.68
CA GLU A 257 0.63 14.50 -22.07
C GLU A 257 -0.49 14.16 -23.08
N GLY A 258 -1.52 13.43 -22.64
CA GLY A 258 -2.62 13.01 -23.50
C GLY A 258 -2.23 11.93 -24.51
N SER A 259 -1.14 11.20 -24.33
CA SER A 259 -0.73 10.06 -25.18
C SER A 259 -1.34 8.73 -24.71
N CYS A 260 -1.87 8.66 -23.48
CA CYS A 260 -2.60 7.54 -22.91
C CYS A 260 -4.11 7.84 -22.91
N CYS A 261 -4.95 6.85 -23.23
CA CYS A 261 -6.42 6.96 -23.12
C CYS A 261 -7.03 5.89 -22.18
N ALA A 262 -6.24 4.93 -21.73
CA ALA A 262 -6.62 3.96 -20.72
C ALA A 262 -5.38 3.45 -20.00
N ALA A 263 -5.46 3.25 -18.69
CA ALA A 263 -4.36 2.73 -17.90
C ALA A 263 -4.87 1.84 -16.75
N ILE A 264 -4.14 0.76 -16.48
CA ILE A 264 -4.32 -0.02 -15.24
C ILE A 264 -3.37 0.56 -14.20
N SER A 265 -3.94 1.06 -13.11
CA SER A 265 -3.22 1.59 -11.94
C SER A 265 -4.13 1.59 -10.70
N GLY A 266 -3.64 2.12 -9.58
CA GLY A 266 -4.39 2.20 -8.32
C GLY A 266 -4.93 3.60 -8.02
N THR A 267 -5.59 3.74 -6.88
CA THR A 267 -6.23 5.00 -6.43
C THR A 267 -5.28 6.19 -6.35
N TRP A 268 -3.98 5.96 -6.15
CA TRP A 268 -2.95 7.01 -6.07
C TRP A 268 -2.83 7.88 -7.34
N ASN A 269 -3.27 7.38 -8.50
CA ASN A 269 -3.27 8.13 -9.76
C ASN A 269 -4.65 8.74 -10.11
N ALA A 270 -5.67 8.58 -9.26
CA ALA A 270 -7.03 9.06 -9.52
C ALA A 270 -7.08 10.57 -9.80
N SER A 271 -6.42 11.37 -8.96
CA SER A 271 -6.37 12.83 -9.12
C SER A 271 -5.71 13.24 -10.44
N THR A 272 -4.63 12.54 -10.84
CA THR A 272 -3.95 12.81 -12.11
C THR A 272 -4.85 12.52 -13.32
N ALA A 273 -5.57 11.41 -13.29
CA ALA A 273 -6.50 11.04 -14.36
C ALA A 273 -7.69 12.00 -14.43
N GLU A 274 -8.25 12.40 -13.28
CA GLU A 274 -9.35 13.37 -13.18
C GLU A 274 -8.93 14.74 -13.71
N GLU A 275 -7.74 15.24 -13.35
CA GLU A 275 -7.23 16.52 -13.86
C GLU A 275 -6.99 16.49 -15.37
N ALA A 276 -6.45 15.38 -15.90
CA ALA A 276 -6.09 15.30 -17.32
C ALA A 276 -7.30 15.09 -18.24
N TRP A 277 -8.29 14.32 -17.82
CA TRP A 277 -9.43 13.93 -18.65
C TRP A 277 -10.72 14.67 -18.31
N GLY A 278 -10.78 15.39 -17.18
CA GLY A 278 -11.91 16.22 -16.77
C GLY A 278 -13.23 15.43 -16.79
N GLU A 279 -14.22 15.89 -17.55
CA GLU A 279 -15.53 15.23 -17.71
C GLU A 279 -15.44 13.85 -18.37
N GLY A 280 -14.34 13.55 -19.06
CA GLY A 280 -14.04 12.25 -19.65
C GLY A 280 -13.47 11.23 -18.66
N TYR A 281 -13.10 11.66 -17.44
CA TYR A 281 -12.56 10.74 -16.45
C TYR A 281 -13.56 9.66 -16.06
N ALA A 282 -13.17 8.39 -16.23
CA ALA A 282 -13.96 7.23 -15.83
C ALA A 282 -13.04 6.11 -15.33
N ALA A 283 -13.61 5.23 -14.51
CA ALA A 283 -12.94 4.06 -14.00
C ALA A 283 -13.90 2.86 -13.93
N THR A 284 -13.36 1.66 -14.08
CA THR A 284 -14.10 0.39 -13.98
C THR A 284 -13.16 -0.73 -13.55
N LYS A 285 -13.71 -1.91 -13.24
CA LYS A 285 -12.90 -3.10 -12.97
C LYS A 285 -11.93 -3.40 -14.12
N LEU A 286 -10.97 -4.30 -13.90
CA LEU A 286 -10.10 -4.78 -14.95
C LEU A 286 -10.90 -5.42 -16.10
N PRO A 287 -10.40 -5.29 -17.35
CA PRO A 287 -11.03 -5.88 -18.53
C PRO A 287 -10.87 -7.39 -18.56
N THR A 288 -11.50 -8.02 -19.54
CA THR A 288 -11.15 -9.35 -19.99
C THR A 288 -10.00 -9.29 -21.01
N TYR A 289 -9.29 -10.41 -21.18
CA TYR A 289 -8.33 -10.62 -22.28
C TYR A 289 -8.61 -11.93 -22.97
N THR A 290 -8.20 -12.08 -24.24
CA THR A 290 -8.39 -13.33 -24.99
C THR A 290 -7.32 -14.35 -24.62
N LEU A 291 -7.78 -15.53 -24.15
CA LEU A 291 -6.96 -16.70 -23.88
C LEU A 291 -7.56 -17.90 -24.61
N ASN A 292 -6.83 -18.50 -25.55
CA ASN A 292 -7.30 -19.65 -26.34
C ASN A 292 -8.67 -19.44 -27.04
N GLY A 293 -8.96 -18.20 -27.44
CA GLY A 293 -10.20 -17.82 -28.11
C GLY A 293 -11.37 -17.47 -27.17
N GLU A 294 -11.19 -17.57 -25.88
CA GLU A 294 -12.21 -17.22 -24.87
C GLU A 294 -11.82 -15.93 -24.13
N GLN A 295 -12.82 -15.18 -23.68
CA GLN A 295 -12.62 -13.97 -22.85
C GLN A 295 -12.44 -14.36 -21.38
N VAL A 296 -11.29 -14.05 -20.82
CA VAL A 296 -10.92 -14.33 -19.43
C VAL A 296 -10.86 -13.05 -18.62
N GLN A 297 -11.61 -12.95 -17.53
CA GLN A 297 -11.59 -11.79 -16.64
C GLN A 297 -10.25 -11.71 -15.91
N MET A 298 -9.56 -10.58 -16.01
CA MET A 298 -8.32 -10.36 -15.26
C MET A 298 -8.60 -10.32 -13.74
N GLY A 299 -7.78 -11.04 -12.98
CA GLY A 299 -7.77 -10.94 -11.51
C GLY A 299 -6.94 -9.76 -11.02
N SER A 300 -6.81 -9.60 -9.71
CA SER A 300 -5.89 -8.62 -9.15
C SER A 300 -5.40 -9.04 -7.77
N PHE A 301 -4.32 -8.44 -7.31
CA PHE A 301 -4.08 -8.33 -5.89
C PHE A 301 -4.98 -7.27 -5.26
N SER A 302 -5.25 -7.44 -3.97
CA SER A 302 -5.86 -6.45 -3.09
C SER A 302 -5.08 -6.39 -1.78
N GLY A 303 -5.13 -5.26 -1.10
CA GLY A 303 -4.43 -5.09 0.15
C GLY A 303 -4.80 -3.79 0.84
N TYR A 304 -3.96 -3.44 1.80
CA TYR A 304 -4.12 -2.29 2.68
C TYR A 304 -2.80 -1.55 2.81
N LYS A 305 -2.86 -0.25 3.11
CA LYS A 305 -1.69 0.48 3.55
C LYS A 305 -1.80 0.77 5.04
N LEU A 306 -0.70 0.63 5.72
CA LEU A 306 -0.59 0.67 7.17
C LEU A 306 0.46 1.69 7.59
N VAL A 307 0.34 2.21 8.82
CA VAL A 307 1.37 3.04 9.45
C VAL A 307 1.97 2.29 10.63
N GLY A 308 3.26 2.07 10.60
CA GLY A 308 4.04 1.43 11.66
C GLY A 308 4.80 2.42 12.52
N VAL A 309 5.17 1.97 13.71
CA VAL A 309 6.06 2.70 14.63
C VAL A 309 7.32 1.89 14.85
N ASN A 310 8.46 2.54 14.69
CA ASN A 310 9.77 1.94 14.91
C ASN A 310 10.03 1.74 16.42
N PRO A 311 10.32 0.50 16.88
CA PRO A 311 10.63 0.24 18.30
C PRO A 311 11.95 0.87 18.76
N HIS A 312 12.81 1.32 17.83
CA HIS A 312 14.07 2.02 18.12
C HIS A 312 13.89 3.53 18.32
N SER A 313 12.68 4.08 18.08
CA SER A 313 12.36 5.48 18.36
C SER A 313 12.76 5.87 19.79
N ALA A 314 13.38 7.05 19.93
CA ALA A 314 13.66 7.61 21.24
C ALA A 314 12.36 8.03 21.97
N ASN A 315 11.28 8.28 21.22
CA ASN A 315 10.01 8.80 21.70
C ASN A 315 8.82 7.90 21.27
N VAL A 316 8.92 6.57 21.47
CA VAL A 316 7.94 5.58 21.02
C VAL A 316 6.49 5.95 21.39
N GLY A 317 6.26 6.51 22.57
CA GLY A 317 4.92 6.92 23.02
C GLY A 317 4.33 8.05 22.16
N VAL A 318 5.13 9.08 21.86
CA VAL A 318 4.69 10.20 21.01
C VAL A 318 4.61 9.77 19.55
N ALA A 319 5.50 8.87 19.09
CA ALA A 319 5.44 8.27 17.77
C ALA A 319 4.13 7.47 17.57
N MET A 320 3.68 6.69 18.57
CA MET A 320 2.36 6.03 18.54
C MET A 320 1.21 7.02 18.49
N MET A 321 1.29 8.15 19.22
CA MET A 321 0.25 9.18 19.15
C MET A 321 0.22 9.85 17.78
N LEU A 322 1.36 10.09 17.15
CA LEU A 322 1.43 10.61 15.79
C LEU A 322 0.85 9.62 14.79
N ALA A 323 1.22 8.33 14.86
CA ALA A 323 0.68 7.29 13.98
C ALA A 323 -0.85 7.16 14.11
N ASP A 324 -1.37 7.19 15.35
CA ASP A 324 -2.80 7.19 15.62
C ASP A 324 -3.50 8.44 15.06
N PHE A 325 -2.89 9.62 15.22
CA PHE A 325 -3.42 10.87 14.72
C PHE A 325 -3.52 10.89 13.19
N ILE A 326 -2.46 10.58 12.47
CA ILE A 326 -2.45 10.63 10.99
C ILE A 326 -3.31 9.53 10.33
N THR A 327 -3.81 8.57 11.12
CA THR A 327 -4.71 7.49 10.70
C THR A 327 -6.10 7.56 11.36
N ASN A 328 -6.43 8.64 12.06
CA ASN A 328 -7.77 8.85 12.61
C ASN A 328 -8.79 9.18 11.51
N GLU A 329 -10.07 9.27 11.86
CA GLU A 329 -11.16 9.54 10.92
C GLU A 329 -10.95 10.83 10.12
N ASP A 330 -10.61 11.93 10.81
CA ASP A 330 -10.44 13.25 10.18
C ASP A 330 -9.28 13.23 9.16
N ASN A 331 -8.16 12.61 9.51
CA ASN A 331 -7.00 12.53 8.63
C ASN A 331 -7.17 11.51 7.50
N GLN A 332 -7.97 10.45 7.68
CA GLN A 332 -8.36 9.59 6.57
C GLN A 332 -9.34 10.29 5.61
N ASN A 333 -10.29 11.10 6.12
CA ASN A 333 -11.12 11.98 5.29
C ASN A 333 -10.28 13.01 4.53
N LYS A 334 -9.29 13.65 5.19
CA LYS A 334 -8.36 14.56 4.53
C LYS A 334 -7.60 13.84 3.41
N ARG A 335 -7.06 12.65 3.67
CA ARG A 335 -6.36 11.83 2.68
C ARG A 335 -7.23 11.53 1.46
N PHE A 336 -8.50 11.19 1.67
CA PHE A 336 -9.45 11.01 0.58
C PHE A 336 -9.69 12.32 -0.19
N ASN A 337 -9.92 13.43 0.50
CA ASN A 337 -10.21 14.71 -0.14
C ASN A 337 -9.02 15.19 -1.00
N ASP A 338 -7.79 15.09 -0.47
CA ASP A 338 -6.60 15.61 -1.12
C ASP A 338 -6.02 14.65 -2.18
N ARG A 339 -6.16 13.33 -1.94
CA ARG A 339 -5.46 12.29 -2.72
C ARG A 339 -6.38 11.22 -3.32
N LYS A 340 -7.67 11.22 -3.00
CA LYS A 340 -8.67 10.21 -3.43
C LYS A 340 -8.35 8.79 -2.95
N LEU A 341 -7.54 8.64 -1.89
CA LEU A 341 -7.18 7.34 -1.32
C LEU A 341 -8.31 6.82 -0.43
N GLY A 342 -8.70 5.56 -0.63
CA GLY A 342 -9.85 4.93 0.04
C GLY A 342 -9.62 4.70 1.53
N PRO A 343 -10.45 5.27 2.41
CA PRO A 343 -10.27 5.15 3.85
C PRO A 343 -10.44 3.74 4.39
N SER A 344 -9.63 3.37 5.36
CA SER A 344 -9.81 2.20 6.20
C SER A 344 -10.81 2.44 7.35
N ASN A 345 -10.96 3.69 7.80
CA ASN A 345 -11.91 4.05 8.83
C ASN A 345 -13.35 3.81 8.36
N ILE A 346 -14.18 3.16 9.19
CA ILE A 346 -15.53 2.72 8.82
C ILE A 346 -16.42 3.92 8.45
N ASN A 347 -16.40 5.00 9.24
CA ASN A 347 -17.25 6.17 9.00
C ASN A 347 -16.78 6.94 7.75
N ALA A 348 -15.48 7.18 7.62
CA ALA A 348 -14.93 7.85 6.45
C ALA A 348 -15.19 7.04 5.17
N ASN A 349 -15.02 5.73 5.21
CA ASN A 349 -15.29 4.84 4.08
C ASN A 349 -16.78 4.86 3.66
N ALA A 350 -17.70 4.90 4.63
CA ALA A 350 -19.13 4.91 4.38
C ALA A 350 -19.67 6.26 3.87
N SER A 351 -18.86 7.31 3.78
CA SER A 351 -19.30 8.62 3.29
C SER A 351 -19.76 8.55 1.82
N GLU A 352 -20.77 9.35 1.46
CA GLU A 352 -21.28 9.42 0.08
C GLU A 352 -20.18 9.83 -0.90
N ALA A 353 -19.29 10.73 -0.50
CA ALA A 353 -18.18 11.20 -1.32
C ALA A 353 -17.22 10.06 -1.68
N VAL A 354 -16.90 9.18 -0.72
CA VAL A 354 -16.04 8.00 -0.95
C VAL A 354 -16.76 6.99 -1.81
N GLN A 355 -17.99 6.64 -1.48
CA GLN A 355 -18.74 5.59 -2.17
C GLN A 355 -19.13 5.95 -3.62
N SER A 356 -19.22 7.24 -3.94
CA SER A 356 -19.50 7.72 -5.30
C SER A 356 -18.25 8.01 -6.15
N ALA A 357 -17.05 7.93 -5.57
CA ALA A 357 -15.80 8.16 -6.31
C ALA A 357 -15.57 7.06 -7.35
N PRO A 358 -15.35 7.39 -8.65
CA PRO A 358 -15.21 6.39 -9.71
C PRO A 358 -14.12 5.35 -9.42
N ALA A 359 -12.97 5.78 -8.90
CA ALA A 359 -11.86 4.89 -8.53
C ALA A 359 -12.24 3.88 -7.45
N ILE A 360 -12.96 4.31 -6.42
CA ILE A 360 -13.40 3.44 -5.32
C ILE A 360 -14.49 2.47 -5.80
N ALA A 361 -15.43 2.94 -6.64
CA ALA A 361 -16.45 2.09 -7.25
C ALA A 361 -15.81 1.00 -8.13
N ALA A 362 -14.82 1.36 -8.96
CA ALA A 362 -14.09 0.43 -9.80
C ALA A 362 -13.32 -0.62 -8.97
N LEU A 363 -12.68 -0.20 -7.89
CA LEU A 363 -11.99 -1.11 -6.97
C LEU A 363 -12.97 -2.06 -6.27
N ALA A 364 -14.15 -1.57 -5.89
CA ALA A 364 -15.21 -2.40 -5.30
C ALA A 364 -15.73 -3.44 -6.30
N GLU A 365 -15.91 -3.09 -7.58
CA GLU A 365 -16.25 -4.07 -8.64
C GLU A 365 -15.14 -5.11 -8.83
N GLN A 366 -13.87 -4.66 -8.83
CA GLN A 366 -12.71 -5.54 -8.98
C GLN A 366 -12.55 -6.50 -7.79
N SER A 367 -13.04 -6.15 -6.62
CA SER A 367 -12.88 -6.96 -5.39
C SER A 367 -13.38 -8.41 -5.52
N SER A 368 -14.37 -8.65 -6.40
CA SER A 368 -14.89 -10.00 -6.69
C SER A 368 -13.88 -10.89 -7.43
N TYR A 369 -12.84 -10.29 -8.01
CA TYR A 369 -11.78 -10.94 -8.77
C TYR A 369 -10.41 -10.73 -8.13
N ALA A 370 -10.39 -10.19 -6.91
CA ALA A 370 -9.16 -9.86 -6.22
C ALA A 370 -8.78 -10.93 -5.20
N THR A 371 -7.49 -11.13 -5.03
CA THR A 371 -6.89 -11.99 -4.00
C THR A 371 -6.05 -11.15 -3.08
N LEU A 372 -6.13 -11.39 -1.78
CA LEU A 372 -5.29 -10.68 -0.82
C LEU A 372 -3.81 -10.91 -1.13
N GLN A 373 -3.04 -9.83 -1.18
CA GLN A 373 -1.61 -9.83 -1.48
C GLN A 373 -0.84 -10.55 -0.37
N ARG A 374 -0.65 -11.87 -0.55
CA ARG A 374 0.09 -12.72 0.36
C ARG A 374 0.97 -13.66 -0.44
N VAL A 375 2.24 -13.29 -0.60
CA VAL A 375 3.29 -14.05 -1.29
C VAL A 375 4.59 -13.93 -0.50
N GLY A 376 5.49 -14.88 -0.66
CA GLY A 376 6.83 -14.82 -0.07
C GLY A 376 7.77 -13.89 -0.86
N ALA A 377 8.88 -13.50 -0.25
CA ALA A 377 9.81 -12.51 -0.78
C ALA A 377 10.33 -12.82 -2.20
N ASN A 378 10.55 -14.09 -2.54
CA ASN A 378 11.08 -14.50 -3.85
C ASN A 378 10.09 -14.32 -5.01
N TYR A 379 8.79 -14.10 -4.72
CA TYR A 379 7.79 -13.81 -5.73
C TYR A 379 8.14 -12.56 -6.54
N TRP A 380 8.46 -11.48 -5.84
CA TRP A 380 8.57 -10.14 -6.42
C TRP A 380 9.63 -10.05 -7.52
N SER A 381 10.86 -10.42 -7.20
CA SER A 381 11.96 -10.34 -8.17
C SER A 381 11.81 -11.32 -9.33
N SER A 382 11.30 -12.53 -9.05
CA SER A 382 11.19 -13.57 -10.07
C SER A 382 10.04 -13.27 -11.05
N ALA A 383 8.89 -12.82 -10.57
CA ALA A 383 7.77 -12.43 -11.41
C ALA A 383 8.07 -11.12 -12.18
N ALA A 384 8.78 -10.16 -11.57
CA ALA A 384 9.22 -8.95 -12.27
C ALA A 384 10.18 -9.28 -13.41
N SER A 385 11.13 -10.20 -13.21
CA SER A 385 12.06 -10.63 -14.26
C SER A 385 11.32 -11.28 -15.45
N LEU A 386 10.28 -12.07 -15.19
CA LEU A 386 9.40 -12.56 -16.25
C LEU A 386 8.70 -11.38 -16.94
N GLY A 387 8.14 -10.47 -16.18
CA GLY A 387 7.44 -9.28 -16.70
C GLY A 387 8.32 -8.41 -17.60
N GLU A 388 9.59 -8.21 -17.27
CA GLU A 388 10.56 -7.48 -18.10
C GLU A 388 10.76 -8.15 -19.47
N ILE A 389 10.90 -9.48 -19.49
CA ILE A 389 11.01 -10.24 -20.74
C ILE A 389 9.74 -10.07 -21.57
N LEU A 390 8.56 -10.19 -20.96
CA LEU A 390 7.28 -10.08 -21.64
C LEU A 390 7.02 -8.66 -22.17
N ALA A 391 7.37 -7.63 -21.39
CA ALA A 391 7.24 -6.23 -21.81
C ALA A 391 8.16 -5.87 -22.98
N SER A 392 9.38 -6.43 -23.01
CA SER A 392 10.35 -6.19 -24.10
C SER A 392 10.10 -7.05 -25.34
N GLY A 393 9.44 -8.18 -25.19
CA GLY A 393 9.29 -9.21 -26.23
C GLY A 393 10.58 -9.99 -26.54
N ASP A 394 11.70 -9.71 -25.83
CA ASP A 394 12.97 -10.42 -26.03
C ASP A 394 13.02 -11.69 -25.18
N THR A 395 12.47 -12.76 -25.74
CA THR A 395 12.44 -14.08 -25.07
C THR A 395 13.80 -14.79 -25.03
N GLN A 396 14.84 -14.22 -25.65
CA GLN A 396 16.18 -14.84 -25.77
C GLN A 396 16.12 -16.25 -26.38
N GLY A 397 15.13 -16.52 -27.23
CA GLY A 397 14.92 -17.81 -27.89
C GLY A 397 14.27 -18.89 -27.03
N LYS A 398 13.81 -18.55 -25.79
CA LYS A 398 13.04 -19.48 -24.96
C LYS A 398 11.59 -19.56 -25.43
N THR A 399 11.01 -20.75 -25.25
CA THR A 399 9.55 -20.92 -25.39
C THR A 399 8.80 -20.30 -24.20
N THR A 400 7.51 -20.02 -24.38
CA THR A 400 6.67 -19.51 -23.28
C THR A 400 6.64 -20.45 -22.08
N GLN A 401 6.64 -21.78 -22.31
CA GLN A 401 6.75 -22.76 -21.23
C GLN A 401 8.08 -22.63 -20.47
N GLN A 402 9.20 -22.49 -21.18
CA GLN A 402 10.51 -22.32 -20.51
C GLN A 402 10.58 -21.01 -19.70
N LEU A 403 9.97 -19.92 -20.19
CA LEU A 403 9.93 -18.66 -19.46
C LEU A 403 9.15 -18.79 -18.15
N VAL A 404 7.99 -19.44 -18.20
CA VAL A 404 7.17 -19.58 -16.99
C VAL A 404 7.73 -20.66 -16.05
N ASP A 405 8.39 -21.70 -16.55
CA ASP A 405 9.12 -22.69 -15.73
C ASP A 405 10.24 -22.01 -14.92
N ASP A 406 11.04 -21.16 -15.56
CA ASP A 406 12.11 -20.40 -14.90
C ASP A 406 11.56 -19.45 -13.85
N ALA A 407 10.45 -18.76 -14.15
CA ALA A 407 9.81 -17.86 -13.21
C ALA A 407 9.29 -18.63 -11.97
N VAL A 408 8.57 -19.73 -12.16
CA VAL A 408 8.05 -20.55 -11.07
C VAL A 408 9.17 -21.14 -10.23
N ALA A 409 10.27 -21.59 -10.86
CA ALA A 409 11.44 -22.08 -10.13
C ALA A 409 12.04 -21.00 -9.21
N GLY A 410 12.09 -19.74 -9.67
CA GLY A 410 12.54 -18.61 -8.84
C GLY A 410 11.54 -18.25 -7.76
N ILE A 411 10.25 -18.16 -8.09
CA ILE A 411 9.16 -17.81 -7.16
C ILE A 411 9.07 -18.81 -5.99
N THR A 412 9.20 -20.11 -6.29
CA THR A 412 9.07 -21.20 -5.29
C THR A 412 10.40 -21.60 -4.64
N ALA A 413 11.50 -20.94 -5.01
CA ALA A 413 12.79 -21.17 -4.35
C ALA A 413 12.66 -20.88 -2.85
N PRO A 414 13.27 -21.72 -1.97
CA PRO A 414 13.24 -21.45 -0.53
C PRO A 414 13.86 -20.09 -0.18
N VAL A 415 13.16 -19.33 0.65
CA VAL A 415 13.72 -18.07 1.18
C VAL A 415 14.84 -18.41 2.16
N ALA A 416 16.03 -17.81 1.97
CA ALA A 416 17.14 -17.97 2.91
C ALA A 416 16.75 -17.40 4.27
N GLN A 417 16.89 -18.22 5.33
CA GLN A 417 16.59 -17.83 6.71
C GLN A 417 17.76 -17.11 7.35
#